data_f331df58050181f14be5574371a3ebf8
#
_entry.id   f331df58050181f14be5574371a3ebf8
#
_cell.length_a   1.000
_cell.length_b   1.000
_cell.length_c   1.000
_cell.angle_alpha   90.00
_cell.angle_beta   90.00
_cell.angle_gamma   90.00
#
_symmetry.space_group_name_H-M   'P 1'
#
loop_
_entity.id
_entity.type
_entity.pdbx_description
1 polymer ?
#
loop_
_entity_poly.entity_id
_entity_poly.type
_entity_poly.pdbx_seq_one_letter_code
_entity_poly.pdbx_strand_id
1 'polypeptide(L)'
;MDTLNIRRFKEDDLQALYELLSDEEVMRYIEPPYSFPQTEAFLHSAGLALSPLIYAVETANHDFVGYVIYHDYDEESKEIGWVLRRAFWGRG
;
A
#
# COMPACT_ATOMS: atom_id res chain seq x y z
N MET A 1 -17.14 9.12 10.45
CA MET A 1 -16.47 8.36 9.38
C MET A 1 -15.15 9.03 9.05
N ASP A 2 -14.10 8.27 9.06
CA ASP A 2 -12.78 8.83 8.79
C ASP A 2 -12.60 9.08 7.31
N THR A 3 -12.09 10.26 6.98
CA THR A 3 -11.74 10.59 5.62
C THR A 3 -10.37 9.99 5.30
N LEU A 4 -10.27 9.29 4.19
CA LEU A 4 -9.01 8.72 3.74
C LEU A 4 -8.47 9.52 2.57
N ASN A 5 -7.18 9.76 2.58
CA ASN A 5 -6.50 10.48 1.51
C ASN A 5 -5.53 9.54 0.80
N ILE A 6 -5.46 9.67 -0.51
CA ILE A 6 -4.54 8.89 -1.33
C ILE A 6 -3.46 9.84 -1.81
N ARG A 7 -2.20 9.44 -1.63
CA ARG A 7 -1.06 10.24 -2.05
C ARG A 7 0.06 9.35 -2.58
N ARG A 8 1.05 9.98 -3.21
CA ARG A 8 2.22 9.23 -3.67
C ARG A 8 3.06 8.80 -2.48
N PHE A 9 3.73 7.66 -2.62
CA PHE A 9 4.69 7.21 -1.62
C PHE A 9 5.92 8.12 -1.58
N LYS A 10 6.56 8.14 -0.42
CA LYS A 10 7.82 8.84 -0.19
C LYS A 10 8.80 7.85 0.44
N GLU A 11 10.08 8.15 0.40
CA GLU A 11 11.06 7.26 1.01
C GLU A 11 10.83 7.10 2.51
N ASP A 12 10.28 8.11 3.15
CA ASP A 12 9.96 8.07 4.58
C ASP A 12 8.87 7.05 4.91
N ASP A 13 8.16 6.57 3.90
CA ASP A 13 7.10 5.58 4.10
C ASP A 13 7.63 4.16 4.22
N LEU A 14 8.92 3.94 4.04
CA LEU A 14 9.50 2.60 4.00
C LEU A 14 9.20 1.81 5.27
N GLN A 15 9.40 2.41 6.44
CA GLN A 15 9.17 1.71 7.69
C GLN A 15 7.71 1.28 7.84
N ALA A 16 6.78 2.19 7.54
CA ALA A 16 5.35 1.89 7.64
C ALA A 16 4.95 0.80 6.64
N LEU A 17 5.49 0.89 5.42
CA LEU A 17 5.21 -0.12 4.40
C LEU A 17 5.77 -1.47 4.81
N TYR A 18 6.96 -1.49 5.40
CA TYR A 18 7.56 -2.73 5.88
C TYR A 18 6.70 -3.36 6.98
N GLU A 19 6.22 -2.57 7.93
CA GLU A 19 5.35 -3.07 8.98
C GLU A 19 4.09 -3.72 8.39
N LEU A 20 3.56 -3.14 7.32
CA LEU A 20 2.40 -3.70 6.65
C LEU A 20 2.75 -5.00 5.92
N LEU A 21 3.80 -4.99 5.12
CA LEU A 21 4.15 -6.12 4.26
C LEU A 21 4.81 -7.28 5.00
N SER A 22 5.29 -7.04 6.22
CA SER A 22 5.83 -8.11 7.05
C SER A 22 4.78 -8.73 7.97
N ASP A 23 3.57 -8.19 7.99
CA ASP A 23 2.50 -8.70 8.83
C ASP A 23 1.93 -9.96 8.21
N GLU A 24 2.08 -11.10 8.90
CA GLU A 24 1.63 -12.38 8.39
C GLU A 24 0.13 -12.43 8.13
N GLU A 25 -0.66 -11.75 8.94
CA GLU A 25 -2.11 -11.75 8.75
C GLU A 25 -2.51 -10.96 7.51
N VAL A 26 -1.87 -9.81 7.29
CA VAL A 26 -2.14 -9.00 6.11
C VAL A 26 -1.77 -9.76 4.84
N MET A 27 -0.63 -10.43 4.87
CA MET A 27 -0.09 -11.11 3.68
C MET A 27 -0.60 -12.53 3.49
N ARG A 28 -1.42 -12.99 4.39
CA ARG A 28 -1.85 -14.41 4.45
C ARG A 28 -2.31 -15.00 3.13
N TYR A 29 -3.05 -14.23 2.35
CA TYR A 29 -3.60 -14.70 1.09
C TYR A 29 -3.01 -14.01 -0.13
N ILE A 30 -1.96 -13.21 0.08
CA ILE A 30 -1.35 -12.45 -1.00
C ILE A 30 -0.06 -13.12 -1.43
N GLU A 31 0.92 -13.14 -0.54
CA GLU A 31 2.21 -13.79 -0.75
C GLU A 31 2.95 -13.79 0.58
N PRO A 32 4.06 -14.53 0.69
CA PRO A 32 4.80 -14.56 1.95
C PRO A 32 5.20 -13.17 2.41
N PRO A 33 5.26 -12.94 3.73
CA PRO A 33 5.67 -11.63 4.24
C PRO A 33 7.02 -11.20 3.69
N TYR A 34 7.14 -9.90 3.45
CA TYR A 34 8.36 -9.34 2.88
C TYR A 34 9.42 -9.07 3.93
N SER A 35 10.67 -9.27 3.56
CA SER A 35 11.81 -8.79 4.34
C SER A 35 11.95 -7.28 4.12
N PHE A 36 12.79 -6.64 4.92
CA PHE A 36 13.05 -5.20 4.75
C PHE A 36 13.64 -4.88 3.37
N PRO A 37 14.68 -5.61 2.89
CA PRO A 37 15.18 -5.35 1.55
C PRO A 37 14.16 -5.56 0.44
N GLN A 38 13.28 -6.56 0.59
CA GLN A 38 12.22 -6.77 -0.39
C GLN A 38 11.23 -5.62 -0.40
N THR A 39 10.90 -5.11 0.78
CA THR A 39 9.99 -3.96 0.89
C THR A 39 10.60 -2.73 0.25
N GLU A 40 11.89 -2.51 0.48
CA GLU A 40 12.59 -1.37 -0.10
C GLU A 40 12.58 -1.45 -1.62
N ALA A 41 12.87 -2.62 -2.18
CA ALA A 41 12.84 -2.81 -3.63
C ALA A 41 11.44 -2.58 -4.19
N PHE A 42 10.42 -3.06 -3.49
CA PHE A 42 9.04 -2.87 -3.91
C PHE A 42 8.64 -1.40 -3.88
N LEU A 43 9.00 -0.69 -2.81
CA LEU A 43 8.72 0.73 -2.71
C LEU A 43 9.35 1.51 -3.87
N HIS A 44 10.62 1.23 -4.14
CA HIS A 44 11.33 1.95 -5.21
C HIS A 44 10.79 1.63 -6.59
N SER A 45 10.45 0.37 -6.86
CA SER A 45 10.01 -0.02 -8.19
C SER A 45 8.54 0.30 -8.45
N ALA A 46 7.70 0.26 -7.43
CA ALA A 46 6.25 0.44 -7.62
C ALA A 46 5.73 1.76 -7.07
N GLY A 47 6.29 2.26 -5.97
CA GLY A 47 5.77 3.45 -5.31
C GLY A 47 6.47 4.75 -5.70
N LEU A 48 7.77 4.69 -5.92
CA LEU A 48 8.58 5.89 -6.23
C LEU A 48 8.84 6.09 -7.72
N ALA A 49 8.26 5.23 -8.55
CA ALA A 49 8.42 5.34 -10.01
C ALA A 49 7.73 6.58 -10.54
N LEU A 50 8.09 7.00 -11.75
CA LEU A 50 7.44 8.15 -12.41
C LEU A 50 5.95 7.89 -12.61
N SER A 51 5.59 6.66 -12.91
CA SER A 51 4.18 6.24 -13.03
C SER A 51 3.95 5.17 -11.97
N PRO A 52 3.62 5.56 -10.74
CA PRO A 52 3.51 4.58 -9.67
C PRO A 52 2.40 3.58 -9.89
N LEU A 53 2.65 2.34 -9.47
CA LEU A 53 1.63 1.29 -9.47
C LEU A 53 0.88 1.25 -8.15
N ILE A 54 1.47 1.83 -7.09
CA ILE A 54 0.85 1.88 -5.78
C ILE A 54 0.87 3.30 -5.25
N TYR A 55 -0.14 3.62 -4.45
CA TYR A 55 -0.26 4.92 -3.79
C TYR A 55 -0.54 4.68 -2.31
N ALA A 56 0.00 5.55 -1.48
CA ALA A 56 -0.22 5.46 -0.04
C ALA A 56 -1.62 5.96 0.33
N VAL A 57 -2.21 5.32 1.32
CA VAL A 57 -3.51 5.74 1.87
C VAL A 57 -3.28 6.14 3.31
N GLU A 58 -3.80 7.29 3.69
CA GLU A 58 -3.64 7.78 5.06
C GLU A 58 -4.94 8.42 5.56
N THR A 59 -5.03 8.57 6.89
CA THR A 59 -6.17 9.27 7.48
C THR A 59 -5.96 10.77 7.37
N ALA A 60 -7.00 11.54 7.75
CA ALA A 60 -6.89 12.99 7.79
C ALA A 60 -5.79 13.46 8.75
N ASN A 61 -5.40 12.62 9.72
CA ASN A 61 -4.32 12.91 10.66
C ASN A 61 -2.96 12.42 10.19
N HIS A 62 -2.89 11.96 8.92
CA HIS A 62 -1.66 11.46 8.31
C HIS A 62 -1.16 10.13 8.87
N ASP A 63 -2.05 9.34 9.46
CA ASP A 63 -1.72 7.99 9.89
C ASP A 63 -1.77 7.05 8.68
N PHE A 64 -0.70 6.28 8.48
CA PHE A 64 -0.63 5.37 7.35
C PHE A 64 -1.64 4.23 7.52
N VAL A 65 -2.51 4.06 6.55
CA VAL A 65 -3.55 3.03 6.56
C VAL A 65 -3.13 1.81 5.75
N GLY A 66 -2.48 2.04 4.63
CA GLY A 66 -2.10 0.98 3.72
C GLY A 66 -1.80 1.55 2.35
N TYR A 67 -2.07 0.77 1.32
CA TYR A 67 -1.87 1.28 -0.03
C TYR A 67 -2.94 0.74 -0.97
N VAL A 68 -3.08 1.43 -2.09
CA VAL A 68 -3.96 1.01 -3.17
C VAL A 68 -3.09 0.68 -4.38
N ILE A 69 -3.42 -0.42 -5.04
CA ILE A 69 -2.76 -0.83 -6.26
C ILE A 69 -3.65 -0.34 -7.40
N TYR A 70 -3.06 0.44 -8.28
CA TYR A 70 -3.80 0.97 -9.41
C TYR A 70 -3.11 0.53 -10.69
N HIS A 71 -3.83 -0.22 -11.53
CA HIS A 71 -3.25 -0.59 -12.76
C HIS A 71 -4.28 -0.86 -13.84
N ASP A 72 -3.91 -0.52 -15.05
CA ASP A 72 -4.77 -0.68 -16.20
C ASP A 72 -4.64 -2.10 -16.73
N TYR A 73 -5.74 -2.79 -16.81
CA TYR A 73 -5.76 -4.11 -17.39
C TYR A 73 -5.76 -4.04 -18.91
N ASP A 74 -6.61 -3.16 -19.41
CA ASP A 74 -6.71 -2.87 -20.83
C ASP A 74 -7.39 -1.51 -20.97
N GLU A 75 -7.77 -1.14 -22.16
CA GLU A 75 -8.34 0.18 -22.41
C GLU A 75 -9.67 0.41 -21.69
N GLU A 76 -10.39 -0.65 -21.36
CA GLU A 76 -11.72 -0.53 -20.76
C GLU A 76 -11.78 -0.92 -19.30
N SER A 77 -10.78 -1.65 -18.82
CA SER A 77 -10.81 -2.19 -17.47
C SER A 77 -9.67 -1.63 -16.63
N LYS A 78 -10.00 -1.18 -15.45
CA LYS A 78 -9.02 -0.76 -14.46
C LYS A 78 -9.27 -1.59 -13.21
N GLU A 79 -8.19 -2.08 -12.66
CA GLU A 79 -8.28 -2.88 -11.45
C GLU A 79 -7.67 -2.10 -10.29
N ILE A 80 -8.42 -2.01 -9.20
CA ILE A 80 -7.98 -1.33 -7.99
C ILE A 80 -8.00 -2.33 -6.86
N GLY A 81 -6.83 -2.58 -6.28
CA GLY A 81 -6.70 -3.44 -5.12
C GLY A 81 -6.29 -2.63 -3.91
N TRP A 82 -6.74 -3.04 -2.73
CA TRP A 82 -6.42 -2.36 -1.48
C TRP A 82 -5.70 -3.32 -0.55
N VAL A 83 -4.63 -2.85 0.10
CA VAL A 83 -3.94 -3.61 1.14
C VAL A 83 -3.89 -2.70 2.35
N LEU A 84 -4.59 -3.08 3.42
CA LEU A 84 -4.77 -2.24 4.59
C LEU A 84 -4.17 -2.88 5.84
N ARG A 85 -3.67 -2.05 6.75
CA ARG A 85 -3.22 -2.50 8.07
C ARG A 85 -4.39 -3.09 8.83
N ARG A 86 -4.11 -4.10 9.65
CA ARG A 86 -5.16 -4.79 10.41
C ARG A 86 -6.00 -3.84 11.26
N ALA A 87 -5.38 -2.80 11.80
CA ALA A 87 -6.09 -1.83 12.62
C ALA A 87 -7.24 -1.15 11.90
N PHE A 88 -7.24 -1.20 10.57
CA PHE A 88 -8.26 -0.54 9.75
C PHE A 88 -9.21 -1.53 9.07
N TRP A 89 -9.07 -2.81 9.36
CA TRP A 89 -10.00 -3.81 8.81
C TRP A 89 -11.38 -3.65 9.44
N GLY A 90 -12.40 -3.89 8.65
CA GLY A 90 -13.78 -3.84 9.14
C GLY A 90 -14.37 -2.44 9.24
N ARG A 91 -13.61 -1.42 8.86
CA ARG A 91 -14.11 -0.05 8.80
C ARG A 91 -14.66 0.19 7.40
N GLY A 92 -15.84 0.67 7.35
CA GLY A 92 -16.56 0.87 6.11
C GLY A 92 -15.97 1.89 5.17
#